data_947502d0a9852bde46a36d0490b3a46d
#
_entry.id   947502d0a9852bde46a36d0490b3a46d
#
_cell.length_a   1.000
_cell.length_b   1.000
_cell.length_c   1.000
_cell.angle_alpha   90.00
_cell.angle_beta   90.00
_cell.angle_gamma   90.00
#
_symmetry.space_group_name_H-M   'P 1'
#
loop_
_entity.id
_entity.type
_entity.pdbx_description
1 polymer ?
#
loop_
_entity_poly.entity_id
_entity_poly.type
_entity_poly.pdbx_seq_one_letter_code
_entity_poly.pdbx_strand_id
1 'polypeptide(L)'
;MSLLTKFNLALIAVFGLALVPAGWIANDLLQRSARTQVIENARIMMETALAVRTYTIQQIQPLLAPQLETTFLPQSVPAYSATEIFSALRKTNPEYSYKEATLNPTNPRNRTVDWAADLVQAFRNDEAKAEII
;
A
#
# COMPACT_ATOMS: atom_id res chain seq x y z
N MET A 1 -7.80 31.05 50.36
CA MET A 1 -6.94 30.90 49.17
C MET A 1 -6.30 32.23 48.85
N SER A 2 -4.97 32.24 48.66
CA SER A 2 -4.24 33.46 48.30
C SER A 2 -4.62 33.93 46.89
N LEU A 3 -4.45 35.20 46.57
CA LEU A 3 -4.69 35.79 45.27
C LEU A 3 -3.89 35.06 44.17
N LEU A 4 -2.65 34.69 44.51
CA LEU A 4 -1.73 33.95 43.64
C LEU A 4 -2.26 32.55 43.28
N THR A 5 -2.87 31.85 44.23
CA THR A 5 -3.48 30.55 44.02
C THR A 5 -4.69 30.63 43.07
N LYS A 6 -5.55 31.66 43.25
CA LYS A 6 -6.70 31.88 42.36
C LYS A 6 -6.25 32.18 40.92
N PHE A 7 -5.22 33.02 40.77
CA PHE A 7 -4.64 33.35 39.46
C PHE A 7 -4.06 32.13 38.76
N ASN A 8 -3.25 31.33 39.46
CA ASN A 8 -2.66 30.13 38.90
C ASN A 8 -3.73 29.10 38.51
N LEU A 9 -4.77 28.90 39.31
CA LEU A 9 -5.90 28.02 38.97
C LEU A 9 -6.66 28.50 37.74
N ALA A 10 -6.92 29.80 37.63
CA ALA A 10 -7.56 30.36 36.44
C ALA A 10 -6.70 30.16 35.17
N LEU A 11 -5.39 30.37 35.29
CA LEU A 11 -4.43 30.19 34.20
C LEU A 11 -4.36 28.73 33.75
N ILE A 12 -4.29 27.77 34.68
CA ILE A 12 -4.32 26.33 34.38
C ILE A 12 -5.65 25.94 33.69
N ALA A 13 -6.77 26.48 34.20
CA ALA A 13 -8.07 26.19 33.59
C ALA A 13 -8.17 26.70 32.12
N VAL A 14 -7.71 27.93 31.88
CA VAL A 14 -7.73 28.54 30.54
C VAL A 14 -6.82 27.73 29.57
N PHE A 15 -5.58 27.44 30.02
CA PHE A 15 -4.68 26.64 29.15
C PHE A 15 -5.17 25.21 28.96
N GLY A 16 -5.73 24.57 29.99
CA GLY A 16 -6.30 23.23 29.85
C GLY A 16 -7.47 23.19 28.89
N LEU A 17 -8.38 24.15 28.96
CA LEU A 17 -9.52 24.28 28.01
C LEU A 17 -9.08 24.55 26.59
N ALA A 18 -7.93 25.19 26.37
CA ALA A 18 -7.40 25.44 25.03
C ALA A 18 -6.56 24.26 24.49
N LEU A 19 -5.68 23.69 25.31
CA LEU A 19 -4.72 22.67 24.88
C LEU A 19 -5.37 21.28 24.64
N VAL A 20 -6.37 20.92 25.44
CA VAL A 20 -7.04 19.61 25.28
C VAL A 20 -7.75 19.49 23.94
N PRO A 21 -8.62 20.43 23.52
CA PRO A 21 -9.23 20.38 22.19
C PRO A 21 -8.21 20.51 21.07
N ALA A 22 -7.21 21.37 21.21
CA ALA A 22 -6.15 21.53 20.21
C ALA A 22 -5.37 20.23 20.01
N GLY A 23 -5.01 19.52 21.07
CA GLY A 23 -4.34 18.23 21.02
C GLY A 23 -5.22 17.17 20.36
N TRP A 24 -6.50 17.14 20.66
CA TRP A 24 -7.44 16.20 20.04
C TRP A 24 -7.60 16.45 18.53
N ILE A 25 -7.78 17.70 18.10
CA ILE A 25 -7.87 18.09 16.71
C ILE A 25 -6.58 17.75 15.95
N ALA A 26 -5.42 18.07 16.54
CA ALA A 26 -4.13 17.76 15.95
C ALA A 26 -3.93 16.25 15.75
N ASN A 27 -4.31 15.44 16.74
CA ASN A 27 -4.24 13.98 16.63
C ASN A 27 -5.16 13.43 15.51
N ASP A 28 -6.41 13.92 15.41
CA ASP A 28 -7.34 13.51 14.37
C ASP A 28 -6.82 13.88 12.96
N LEU A 29 -6.30 15.10 12.80
CA LEU A 29 -5.70 15.55 11.53
C LEU A 29 -4.48 14.70 11.15
N LEU A 30 -3.60 14.39 12.09
CA LEU A 30 -2.42 13.55 11.85
C LEU A 30 -2.81 12.14 11.44
N GLN A 31 -3.79 11.53 12.09
CA GLN A 31 -4.27 10.19 11.73
C GLN A 31 -4.90 10.16 10.33
N ARG A 32 -5.73 11.16 10.00
CA ARG A 32 -6.31 11.27 8.64
C ARG A 32 -5.23 11.47 7.58
N SER A 33 -4.26 12.34 7.84
CA SER A 33 -3.15 12.59 6.92
C SER A 33 -2.30 11.33 6.70
N ALA A 34 -1.96 10.62 7.77
CA ALA A 34 -1.20 9.37 7.68
C ALA A 34 -1.96 8.30 6.87
N ARG A 35 -3.27 8.14 7.11
CA ARG A 35 -4.11 7.20 6.36
C ARG A 35 -4.15 7.55 4.86
N THR A 36 -4.37 8.81 4.53
CA THR A 36 -4.38 9.29 3.13
C THR A 36 -3.04 9.00 2.46
N GLN A 37 -1.93 9.25 3.15
CA GLN A 37 -0.60 9.01 2.61
C GLN A 37 -0.33 7.52 2.34
N VAL A 38 -0.79 6.62 3.22
CA VAL A 38 -0.68 5.17 3.00
C VAL A 38 -1.45 4.74 1.76
N ILE A 39 -2.68 5.24 1.58
CA ILE A 39 -3.53 4.93 0.41
C ILE A 39 -2.87 5.43 -0.88
N GLU A 40 -2.39 6.68 -0.90
CA GLU A 40 -1.70 7.25 -2.07
C GLU A 40 -0.42 6.47 -2.43
N ASN A 41 0.38 6.09 -1.43
CA ASN A 41 1.56 5.26 -1.67
C ASN A 41 1.18 3.88 -2.25
N ALA A 42 0.13 3.24 -1.72
CA ALA A 42 -0.36 1.97 -2.25
C ALA A 42 -0.85 2.10 -3.69
N ARG A 43 -1.55 3.19 -4.02
CA ARG A 43 -2.00 3.49 -5.39
C ARG A 43 -0.82 3.63 -6.35
N ILE A 44 0.19 4.42 -5.97
CA ILE A 44 1.41 4.59 -6.78
C ILE A 44 2.11 3.25 -7.01
N MET A 45 2.18 2.40 -5.99
CA MET A 45 2.76 1.05 -6.13
C MET A 45 1.96 0.19 -7.12
N MET A 46 0.64 0.22 -7.06
CA MET A 46 -0.23 -0.51 -8.00
C MET A 46 -0.06 -0.01 -9.44
N GLU A 47 -0.06 1.30 -9.66
CA GLU A 47 0.17 1.90 -10.97
C GLU A 47 1.57 1.57 -11.50
N THR A 48 2.58 1.58 -10.63
CA THR A 48 3.95 1.16 -10.98
C THR A 48 3.98 -0.31 -11.40
N ALA A 49 3.29 -1.20 -10.67
CA ALA A 49 3.20 -2.61 -11.05
C ALA A 49 2.56 -2.80 -12.43
N LEU A 50 1.48 -2.06 -12.71
CA LEU A 50 0.81 -2.08 -14.02
C LEU A 50 1.71 -1.53 -15.13
N ALA A 51 2.44 -0.45 -14.87
CA ALA A 51 3.40 0.12 -15.82
C ALA A 51 4.53 -0.87 -16.16
N VAL A 52 5.10 -1.55 -15.16
CA VAL A 52 6.10 -2.60 -15.37
C VAL A 52 5.55 -3.76 -16.20
N ARG A 53 4.32 -4.20 -15.94
CA ARG A 53 3.67 -5.26 -16.72
C ARG A 53 3.45 -4.84 -18.17
N THR A 54 2.98 -3.61 -18.39
CA THR A 54 2.77 -3.04 -19.73
C THR A 54 4.09 -2.93 -20.48
N TYR A 55 5.13 -2.42 -19.84
CA TYR A 55 6.47 -2.36 -20.40
C TYR A 55 6.99 -3.74 -20.81
N THR A 56 6.81 -4.74 -19.95
CA THR A 56 7.22 -6.12 -20.24
C THR A 56 6.51 -6.66 -21.49
N ILE A 57 5.20 -6.44 -21.61
CA ILE A 57 4.42 -6.91 -22.77
C ILE A 57 4.82 -6.18 -24.05
N GLN A 58 4.93 -4.85 -23.99
CA GLN A 58 5.08 -4.02 -25.19
C GLN A 58 6.53 -3.90 -25.65
N GLN A 59 7.49 -4.00 -24.76
CA GLN A 59 8.90 -3.74 -25.07
C GLN A 59 9.77 -5.00 -24.90
N ILE A 60 9.61 -5.74 -23.83
CA ILE A 60 10.49 -6.87 -23.53
C ILE A 60 10.09 -8.13 -24.31
N GLN A 61 8.81 -8.50 -24.32
CA GLN A 61 8.35 -9.69 -25.04
C GLN A 61 8.69 -9.67 -26.54
N PRO A 62 8.48 -8.59 -27.29
CA PRO A 62 8.85 -8.54 -28.71
C PRO A 62 10.35 -8.73 -28.96
N LEU A 63 11.19 -8.18 -28.05
CA LEU A 63 12.65 -8.35 -28.17
C LEU A 63 13.11 -9.78 -27.92
N LEU A 64 12.40 -10.51 -27.05
CA LEU A 64 12.73 -11.88 -26.67
C LEU A 64 11.99 -12.92 -27.53
N ALA A 65 11.07 -12.51 -28.40
CA ALA A 65 10.22 -13.40 -29.17
C ALA A 65 11.00 -14.54 -29.88
N PRO A 66 12.13 -14.31 -30.55
CA PRO A 66 12.87 -15.41 -31.22
C PRO A 66 13.44 -16.43 -30.22
N GLN A 67 13.79 -16.00 -29.00
CA GLN A 67 14.35 -16.89 -27.97
C GLN A 67 13.25 -17.68 -27.25
N LEU A 68 12.04 -17.10 -27.13
CA LEU A 68 10.89 -17.73 -26.47
C LEU A 68 10.33 -18.94 -27.24
N GLU A 69 10.65 -19.09 -28.52
CA GLU A 69 10.29 -20.27 -29.32
C GLU A 69 11.00 -21.54 -28.81
N THR A 70 12.17 -21.41 -28.25
CA THR A 70 13.01 -22.53 -27.81
C THR A 70 13.27 -22.61 -26.33
N THR A 71 13.16 -21.47 -25.62
CA THR A 71 13.53 -21.38 -24.22
C THR A 71 12.54 -20.51 -23.44
N PHE A 72 12.05 -21.02 -22.30
CA PHE A 72 11.24 -20.22 -21.38
C PHE A 72 12.12 -19.22 -20.63
N LEU A 73 11.81 -17.93 -20.77
CA LEU A 73 12.50 -16.83 -20.08
C LEU A 73 11.52 -16.18 -19.08
N PRO A 74 11.71 -16.37 -17.77
CA PRO A 74 10.81 -15.78 -16.75
C PRO A 74 10.67 -14.27 -16.87
N GLN A 75 11.72 -13.58 -17.33
CA GLN A 75 11.75 -12.11 -17.51
C GLN A 75 10.73 -11.61 -18.54
N SER A 76 10.23 -12.49 -19.42
CA SER A 76 9.18 -12.17 -20.37
C SER A 76 7.77 -12.22 -19.73
N VAL A 77 7.65 -12.76 -18.51
CA VAL A 77 6.36 -12.86 -17.81
C VAL A 77 6.09 -11.56 -17.05
N PRO A 78 5.02 -10.80 -17.39
CA PRO A 78 4.75 -9.49 -16.79
C PRO A 78 4.61 -9.51 -15.26
N ALA A 79 3.89 -10.51 -14.73
CA ALA A 79 3.73 -10.69 -13.30
C ALA A 79 5.05 -11.03 -12.58
N TYR A 80 5.94 -11.79 -13.23
CA TYR A 80 7.27 -12.08 -12.71
C TYR A 80 8.11 -10.79 -12.64
N SER A 81 8.16 -10.01 -13.72
CA SER A 81 8.91 -8.75 -13.77
C SER A 81 8.47 -7.78 -12.67
N ALA A 82 7.16 -7.57 -12.49
CA ALA A 82 6.63 -6.74 -11.42
C ALA A 82 7.07 -7.27 -10.04
N THR A 83 6.90 -8.56 -9.79
CA THR A 83 7.26 -9.18 -8.51
C THR A 83 8.75 -9.04 -8.19
N GLU A 84 9.64 -9.19 -9.16
CA GLU A 84 11.09 -9.06 -8.95
C GLU A 84 11.50 -7.62 -8.65
N ILE A 85 10.90 -6.63 -9.33
CA ILE A 85 11.15 -5.21 -9.06
C ILE A 85 10.73 -4.84 -7.64
N PHE A 86 9.52 -5.24 -7.21
CA PHE A 86 9.06 -4.98 -5.85
C PHE A 86 9.81 -5.79 -4.79
N SER A 87 10.33 -6.97 -5.13
CA SER A 87 11.22 -7.72 -4.26
C SER A 87 12.57 -7.00 -4.05
N ALA A 88 13.08 -6.34 -5.09
CA ALA A 88 14.27 -5.50 -4.97
C ALA A 88 13.99 -4.23 -4.15
N LEU A 89 12.87 -3.56 -4.37
CA LEU A 89 12.44 -2.40 -3.59
C LEU A 89 12.32 -2.71 -2.10
N ARG A 90 11.77 -3.87 -1.75
CA ARG A 90 11.59 -4.30 -0.37
C ARG A 90 12.88 -4.45 0.42
N LYS A 91 14.03 -4.65 -0.24
CA LYS A 91 15.33 -4.74 0.43
C LYS A 91 15.74 -3.43 1.10
N THR A 92 15.34 -2.32 0.50
CA THR A 92 15.61 -0.97 1.01
C THR A 92 14.43 -0.35 1.77
N ASN A 93 13.22 -0.82 1.48
CA ASN A 93 11.96 -0.31 2.06
C ASN A 93 11.12 -1.50 2.54
N PRO A 94 11.46 -2.14 3.67
CA PRO A 94 10.84 -3.40 4.13
C PRO A 94 9.36 -3.25 4.52
N GLU A 95 8.89 -2.03 4.77
CA GLU A 95 7.50 -1.69 5.05
C GLU A 95 6.57 -1.86 3.84
N TYR A 96 7.11 -1.83 2.62
CA TYR A 96 6.33 -2.06 1.41
C TYR A 96 6.34 -3.52 0.99
N SER A 97 5.17 -4.04 0.66
CA SER A 97 5.02 -5.41 0.17
C SER A 97 4.09 -5.45 -1.03
N TYR A 98 4.53 -6.13 -2.08
CA TYR A 98 3.75 -6.41 -3.26
C TYR A 98 3.59 -7.91 -3.45
N LYS A 99 2.39 -8.36 -3.82
CA LYS A 99 2.11 -9.76 -4.12
C LYS A 99 1.02 -9.86 -5.19
N GLU A 100 1.27 -10.65 -6.22
CA GLU A 100 0.28 -11.07 -7.21
C GLU A 100 -0.61 -12.17 -6.60
N ALA A 101 -1.51 -11.78 -5.69
CA ALA A 101 -2.32 -12.73 -4.95
C ALA A 101 -3.41 -13.36 -5.83
N THR A 102 -3.48 -14.70 -5.86
CA THR A 102 -4.54 -15.42 -6.56
C THR A 102 -4.91 -16.71 -5.82
N LEU A 103 -6.16 -17.13 -5.97
CA LEU A 103 -6.69 -18.33 -5.32
C LEU A 103 -6.11 -19.62 -5.90
N ASN A 104 -5.85 -19.65 -7.21
CA ASN A 104 -5.31 -20.81 -7.90
C ASN A 104 -4.11 -20.40 -8.78
N PRO A 105 -2.94 -20.15 -8.18
CA PRO A 105 -1.77 -19.66 -8.89
C PRO A 105 -1.04 -20.78 -9.64
N THR A 106 -0.58 -20.48 -10.85
CA THR A 106 0.42 -21.31 -11.54
C THR A 106 1.76 -21.30 -10.79
N ASN A 107 2.14 -20.15 -10.21
CA ASN A 107 3.32 -20.05 -9.35
C ASN A 107 2.90 -20.13 -7.88
N PRO A 108 3.36 -21.13 -7.10
CA PRO A 108 2.97 -21.29 -5.67
C PRO A 108 3.27 -20.07 -4.79
N ARG A 109 4.26 -19.24 -5.14
CA ARG A 109 4.58 -18.00 -4.37
C ARG A 109 3.45 -16.97 -4.42
N ASN A 110 2.54 -17.06 -5.39
CA ASN A 110 1.40 -16.16 -5.56
C ASN A 110 0.13 -16.67 -4.85
N ARG A 111 0.21 -17.83 -4.16
CA ARG A 111 -0.93 -18.35 -3.40
C ARG A 111 -1.33 -17.38 -2.31
N THR A 112 -2.62 -17.11 -2.23
CA THR A 112 -3.20 -16.30 -1.15
C THR A 112 -2.99 -16.99 0.20
N VAL A 113 -2.81 -16.18 1.25
CA VAL A 113 -3.02 -16.59 2.64
C VAL A 113 -4.48 -16.31 3.00
N ASP A 114 -4.98 -16.91 4.07
CA ASP A 114 -6.42 -16.94 4.39
C ASP A 114 -7.12 -15.58 4.29
N TRP A 115 -6.61 -14.55 4.97
CA TRP A 115 -7.18 -13.20 4.90
C TRP A 115 -7.15 -12.59 3.50
N ALA A 116 -6.12 -12.89 2.70
CA ALA A 116 -6.01 -12.40 1.33
C ALA A 116 -6.96 -13.15 0.37
N ALA A 117 -7.32 -14.41 0.69
CA ALA A 117 -8.32 -15.14 -0.07
C ALA A 117 -9.71 -14.49 0.04
N ASP A 118 -10.08 -14.04 1.24
CA ASP A 118 -11.35 -13.33 1.49
C ASP A 118 -11.40 -12.00 0.70
N LEU A 119 -10.28 -11.26 0.64
CA LEU A 119 -10.18 -10.04 -0.17
C LEU A 119 -10.34 -10.33 -1.66
N VAL A 120 -9.67 -11.36 -2.18
CA VAL A 120 -9.81 -11.76 -3.60
C VAL A 120 -11.25 -12.15 -3.91
N GLN A 121 -11.94 -12.87 -3.01
CA GLN A 121 -13.35 -13.19 -3.19
C GLN A 121 -14.24 -11.94 -3.16
N ALA A 122 -13.96 -10.99 -2.27
CA ALA A 122 -14.71 -9.73 -2.19
C ALA A 122 -14.61 -8.93 -3.49
N PHE A 123 -13.41 -8.85 -4.10
CA PHE A 123 -13.23 -8.20 -5.40
C PHE A 123 -13.90 -8.97 -6.56
N ARG A 124 -13.93 -10.31 -6.52
CA ARG A 124 -14.60 -11.12 -7.55
C ARG A 124 -16.12 -11.00 -7.50
N ASN A 125 -16.67 -10.78 -6.31
CA ASN A 125 -18.13 -10.66 -6.11
C ASN A 125 -18.65 -9.24 -6.38
N ASP A 126 -17.75 -8.26 -6.44
CA ASP A 126 -18.08 -6.85 -6.69
C ASP A 126 -17.01 -6.21 -7.59
N GLU A 127 -17.24 -6.25 -8.91
CA GLU A 127 -16.33 -5.72 -9.92
C GLU A 127 -16.18 -4.19 -9.86
N ALA A 128 -17.12 -3.48 -9.23
CA ALA A 128 -17.04 -2.04 -9.03
C ALA A 128 -16.09 -1.65 -7.90
N LYS A 129 -15.66 -2.61 -7.08
CA LYS A 129 -14.80 -2.39 -5.94
C LYS A 129 -13.34 -2.23 -6.39
N ALA A 130 -12.81 -1.02 -6.28
CA ALA A 130 -11.43 -0.73 -6.67
C ALA A 130 -10.42 -0.94 -5.53
N GLU A 131 -10.85 -0.79 -4.27
CA GLU A 131 -9.99 -0.92 -3.10
C GLU A 131 -10.77 -1.40 -1.85
N ILE A 132 -10.07 -2.01 -0.91
CA ILE A 132 -10.57 -2.38 0.42
C ILE A 132 -9.59 -1.81 1.46
N ILE A 133 -10.12 -1.00 2.39
CA ILE A 133 -9.35 -0.30 3.42
C ILE A 133 -9.80 -0.78 4.81
#